data_e5b174f338972cd7e7d137b35a7e7a22
#
_entry.id   e5b174f338972cd7e7d137b35a7e7a22
#
_cell.length_a   1.000
_cell.length_b   1.000
_cell.length_c   1.000
_cell.angle_alpha   90.00
_cell.angle_beta   90.00
_cell.angle_gamma   90.00
#
_symmetry.space_group_name_H-M   'P 1'
#
loop_
_entity.id
_entity.type
_entity.pdbx_description
1 polymer ?
#
loop_
_entity_poly.entity_id
_entity_poly.type
_entity_poly.pdbx_seq_one_letter_code
_entity_poly.pdbx_strand_id
1 'polypeptide(L)'
;MGNWREGKWKRSVQWRRSLFEWEKDNCTELQALLDNTQPVQDQNDRWEWKHDKEGVYVVKTTYNLLSSNNGRDKAWIHKRIWSRLIPTKVSAFTWQALQDRLPTKINLFRRGIITDPNQVLCGLCGESTKDSNHLFIHCRVTCSVWHKCLQWWRIATVTPNTCQETFEQHQSFFKESSVRAGWDVVWLAFLWSIWMARNGKIFRNSEYEVNRIFEIVQLRAFNWIKGKANGYSFNMYEWMLEPMLCLKAKRKN
;
A
#
# COMPACT_ATOMS: atom_id res chain seq x y z
N MET A 1 -11.94 -31.42 -33.75
CA MET A 1 -11.75 -31.58 -32.51
C MET A 1 -12.02 -32.94 -31.94
N GLY A 2 -13.18 -33.60 -32.07
CA GLY A 2 -13.42 -35.01 -31.72
C GLY A 2 -14.83 -35.43 -31.99
N ASN A 3 -15.05 -36.72 -32.05
CA ASN A 3 -16.39 -37.32 -32.29
C ASN A 3 -16.61 -38.51 -31.36
N TRP A 4 -17.87 -38.71 -30.95
CA TRP A 4 -18.29 -39.91 -30.24
C TRP A 4 -18.37 -41.09 -31.20
N ARG A 5 -17.70 -42.21 -30.87
CA ARG A 5 -17.80 -43.48 -31.58
C ARG A 5 -17.93 -44.60 -30.55
N GLU A 6 -18.98 -45.39 -30.65
CA GLU A 6 -19.25 -46.55 -29.75
C GLU A 6 -19.16 -46.19 -28.24
N GLY A 7 -19.74 -45.03 -27.86
CA GLY A 7 -19.73 -44.55 -26.47
C GLY A 7 -18.37 -44.03 -25.95
N LYS A 8 -17.36 -43.92 -26.82
CA LYS A 8 -16.05 -43.38 -26.47
C LYS A 8 -15.75 -42.11 -27.26
N TRP A 9 -15.22 -41.10 -26.59
CA TRP A 9 -14.75 -39.88 -27.22
C TRP A 9 -13.44 -40.12 -27.95
N LYS A 10 -13.44 -39.98 -29.27
CA LYS A 10 -12.19 -40.01 -30.10
C LYS A 10 -11.86 -38.60 -30.55
N ARG A 11 -10.68 -38.11 -30.11
CA ARG A 11 -10.12 -36.83 -30.60
C ARG A 11 -9.57 -36.96 -31.98
N SER A 12 -9.78 -35.95 -32.82
CA SER A 12 -9.10 -35.75 -34.07
C SER A 12 -8.61 -34.31 -34.14
N VAL A 13 -7.31 -34.12 -33.84
CA VAL A 13 -6.65 -32.81 -33.99
C VAL A 13 -6.06 -32.77 -35.39
N GLN A 14 -6.58 -31.86 -36.24
CA GLN A 14 -6.04 -31.64 -37.58
C GLN A 14 -5.27 -30.34 -37.59
N TRP A 15 -4.02 -30.41 -37.97
CA TRP A 15 -3.17 -29.24 -38.15
C TRP A 15 -3.29 -28.70 -39.56
N ARG A 16 -3.27 -27.39 -39.74
CA ARG A 16 -3.36 -26.72 -41.05
C ARG A 16 -2.14 -26.98 -41.94
N ARG A 17 -1.00 -27.33 -41.33
CA ARG A 17 0.27 -27.68 -41.99
C ARG A 17 1.03 -28.69 -41.14
N SER A 18 2.09 -29.25 -41.70
CA SER A 18 3.05 -30.05 -40.93
C SER A 18 3.70 -29.20 -39.83
N LEU A 19 3.86 -29.81 -38.66
CA LEU A 19 4.51 -29.14 -37.52
C LEU A 19 6.01 -29.01 -37.76
N PHE A 20 6.57 -27.89 -37.37
CA PHE A 20 8.02 -27.73 -37.26
C PHE A 20 8.57 -28.54 -36.09
N GLU A 21 9.87 -28.85 -36.09
CA GLU A 21 10.50 -29.65 -35.06
C GLU A 21 10.30 -29.07 -33.66
N TRP A 22 10.48 -27.76 -33.53
CA TRP A 22 10.29 -27.02 -32.26
C TRP A 22 8.84 -26.96 -31.77
N GLU A 23 7.85 -27.28 -32.61
CA GLU A 23 6.41 -27.30 -32.22
C GLU A 23 5.99 -28.68 -31.71
N LYS A 24 6.77 -29.74 -31.96
CA LYS A 24 6.39 -31.10 -31.59
C LYS A 24 6.31 -31.31 -30.09
N ASP A 25 7.22 -30.73 -29.33
CA ASP A 25 7.17 -30.81 -27.85
C ASP A 25 5.92 -30.14 -27.29
N ASN A 26 5.59 -28.95 -27.75
CA ASN A 26 4.36 -28.23 -27.36
C ASN A 26 3.10 -29.00 -27.77
N CYS A 27 3.15 -29.70 -28.92
CA CYS A 27 2.03 -30.53 -29.37
C CYS A 27 1.84 -31.74 -28.45
N THR A 28 2.94 -32.38 -28.03
CA THR A 28 2.92 -33.52 -27.09
C THR A 28 2.36 -33.09 -25.72
N GLU A 29 2.79 -31.93 -25.22
CA GLU A 29 2.25 -31.35 -23.96
C GLU A 29 0.74 -31.04 -24.09
N LEU A 30 0.34 -30.44 -25.20
CA LEU A 30 -1.10 -30.17 -25.46
C LEU A 30 -1.89 -31.47 -25.52
N GLN A 31 -1.37 -32.54 -26.16
CA GLN A 31 -2.03 -33.83 -26.21
C GLN A 31 -2.19 -34.41 -24.80
N ALA A 32 -1.15 -34.37 -23.97
CA ALA A 32 -1.20 -34.86 -22.59
C ALA A 32 -2.25 -34.10 -21.73
N LEU A 33 -2.34 -32.78 -21.89
CA LEU A 33 -3.38 -31.97 -21.23
C LEU A 33 -4.77 -32.34 -21.69
N LEU A 34 -4.92 -32.57 -22.98
CA LEU A 34 -6.21 -32.96 -23.57
C LEU A 34 -6.64 -34.37 -23.18
N ASP A 35 -5.74 -35.32 -23.01
CA ASP A 35 -6.04 -36.70 -22.63
C ASP A 35 -6.58 -36.81 -21.19
N ASN A 36 -6.19 -35.88 -20.34
CA ASN A 36 -6.72 -35.76 -18.97
C ASN A 36 -8.13 -35.15 -18.90
N THR A 37 -8.66 -34.63 -20.02
CA THR A 37 -9.97 -33.93 -20.03
C THR A 37 -10.86 -34.58 -21.08
N GLN A 38 -11.79 -35.42 -20.68
CA GLN A 38 -12.76 -36.04 -21.59
C GLN A 38 -14.13 -35.40 -21.42
N PRO A 39 -14.80 -34.98 -22.50
CA PRO A 39 -16.18 -34.53 -22.42
C PRO A 39 -17.09 -35.70 -21.97
N VAL A 40 -18.13 -35.38 -21.23
CA VAL A 40 -19.15 -36.35 -20.84
C VAL A 40 -20.30 -36.26 -21.85
N GLN A 41 -20.76 -37.42 -22.34
CA GLN A 41 -21.86 -37.46 -23.30
C GLN A 41 -23.12 -36.88 -22.69
N ASP A 42 -23.87 -36.09 -23.45
CA ASP A 42 -25.15 -35.49 -23.06
C ASP A 42 -25.07 -34.46 -21.90
N GLN A 43 -23.89 -33.98 -21.57
CA GLN A 43 -23.71 -32.86 -20.64
C GLN A 43 -23.21 -31.62 -21.38
N ASN A 44 -23.83 -30.47 -21.09
CA ASN A 44 -23.35 -29.19 -21.58
C ASN A 44 -22.11 -28.74 -20.82
N ASP A 45 -21.21 -28.02 -21.51
CA ASP A 45 -20.08 -27.40 -20.88
C ASP A 45 -20.54 -26.39 -19.83
N ARG A 46 -19.87 -26.41 -18.67
CA ARG A 46 -20.11 -25.45 -17.60
C ARG A 46 -18.79 -24.83 -17.14
N TRP A 47 -18.86 -23.56 -16.79
CA TRP A 47 -17.76 -22.88 -16.15
C TRP A 47 -17.66 -23.32 -14.69
N GLU A 48 -16.50 -23.82 -14.31
CA GLU A 48 -16.22 -24.26 -12.96
C GLU A 48 -15.08 -23.44 -12.37
N TRP A 49 -15.32 -22.83 -11.18
CA TRP A 49 -14.30 -22.05 -10.50
C TRP A 49 -13.38 -22.97 -9.71
N LYS A 50 -12.18 -23.19 -10.20
CA LYS A 50 -11.19 -24.15 -9.67
C LYS A 50 -10.83 -23.94 -8.19
N HIS A 51 -11.04 -22.74 -7.64
CA HIS A 51 -10.62 -22.37 -6.29
C HIS A 51 -11.78 -22.40 -5.27
N ASP A 52 -12.91 -22.98 -5.63
CA ASP A 52 -14.04 -23.22 -4.74
C ASP A 52 -14.46 -24.68 -4.79
N LYS A 53 -14.93 -25.21 -3.65
CA LYS A 53 -15.32 -26.63 -3.55
C LYS A 53 -16.58 -26.95 -4.34
N GLU A 54 -17.46 -25.98 -4.48
CA GLU A 54 -18.73 -26.09 -5.20
C GLU A 54 -18.61 -25.65 -6.67
N GLY A 55 -17.40 -25.26 -7.11
CA GLY A 55 -17.16 -24.81 -8.47
C GLY A 55 -17.80 -23.45 -8.82
N VAL A 56 -18.34 -22.73 -7.84
CA VAL A 56 -19.06 -21.47 -8.05
C VAL A 56 -18.12 -20.29 -7.84
N TYR A 57 -18.15 -19.33 -8.78
CA TYR A 57 -17.41 -18.09 -8.64
C TYR A 57 -18.04 -17.20 -7.56
N VAL A 58 -17.30 -16.92 -6.50
CA VAL A 58 -17.68 -15.98 -5.45
C VAL A 58 -16.63 -14.89 -5.34
N VAL A 59 -17.03 -13.62 -5.43
CA VAL A 59 -16.13 -12.46 -5.36
C VAL A 59 -15.26 -12.47 -4.11
N LYS A 60 -15.84 -12.86 -2.95
CA LYS A 60 -15.13 -12.93 -1.68
C LYS A 60 -14.01 -13.96 -1.69
N THR A 61 -14.23 -15.16 -2.23
CA THR A 61 -13.22 -16.22 -2.30
C THR A 61 -12.11 -15.84 -3.26
N THR A 62 -12.46 -15.26 -4.41
CA THR A 62 -11.50 -14.75 -5.40
C THR A 62 -10.64 -13.60 -4.83
N TYR A 63 -11.27 -12.64 -4.16
CA TYR A 63 -10.55 -11.56 -3.50
C TYR A 63 -9.58 -12.09 -2.44
N ASN A 64 -10.01 -13.04 -1.61
CA ASN A 64 -9.15 -13.67 -0.62
C ASN A 64 -7.98 -14.43 -1.26
N LEU A 65 -8.20 -15.12 -2.36
CA LEU A 65 -7.16 -15.83 -3.11
C LEU A 65 -6.11 -14.86 -3.67
N LEU A 66 -6.55 -13.79 -4.31
CA LEU A 66 -5.66 -12.74 -4.85
C LEU A 66 -4.92 -12.00 -3.74
N SER A 67 -5.57 -11.78 -2.61
CA SER A 67 -4.99 -11.11 -1.44
C SER A 67 -4.05 -12.03 -0.65
N SER A 68 -4.27 -13.36 -0.65
CA SER A 68 -3.42 -14.31 0.09
C SER A 68 -2.02 -14.46 -0.50
N ASN A 69 -1.87 -14.27 -1.80
CA ASN A 69 -0.55 -14.25 -2.45
C ASN A 69 0.26 -12.97 -2.13
N ASN A 70 -0.41 -11.88 -1.65
CA ASN A 70 0.24 -10.60 -1.40
C ASN A 70 0.09 -10.06 0.04
N GLY A 71 -0.54 -10.75 0.99
CA GLY A 71 -0.98 -9.98 2.13
C GLY A 71 -1.32 -10.61 3.46
N ARG A 72 -1.04 -11.88 3.74
CA ARG A 72 -1.30 -12.40 5.11
C ARG A 72 -0.47 -11.68 6.17
N ASP A 73 0.71 -11.19 5.83
CA ASP A 73 1.61 -10.49 6.77
C ASP A 73 1.22 -9.02 7.03
N LYS A 74 0.27 -8.46 6.31
CA LYS A 74 -0.03 -7.01 6.35
C LYS A 74 -1.32 -6.62 7.06
N ALA A 75 -2.11 -7.56 7.54
CA ALA A 75 -3.37 -7.28 8.25
C ALA A 75 -3.18 -6.37 9.49
N TRP A 76 -2.02 -6.48 10.16
CA TRP A 76 -1.67 -5.63 11.29
C TRP A 76 -1.45 -4.16 10.90
N ILE A 77 -0.91 -3.87 9.69
CA ILE A 77 -0.75 -2.51 9.16
C ILE A 77 -2.12 -1.85 9.05
N HIS A 78 -3.09 -2.55 8.45
CA HIS A 78 -4.46 -2.06 8.33
C HIS A 78 -5.06 -1.72 9.68
N LYS A 79 -4.93 -2.62 10.68
CA LYS A 79 -5.46 -2.38 12.03
C LYS A 79 -4.88 -1.11 12.67
N ARG A 80 -3.61 -0.81 12.44
CA ARG A 80 -2.93 0.37 13.02
C ARG A 80 -3.29 1.66 12.29
N ILE A 81 -3.38 1.64 10.96
CA ILE A 81 -3.79 2.79 10.15
C ILE A 81 -5.24 3.19 10.47
N TRP A 82 -6.15 2.23 10.65
CA TRP A 82 -7.55 2.46 11.00
C TRP A 82 -7.78 2.60 12.51
N SER A 83 -6.81 3.16 13.22
CA SER A 83 -6.91 3.48 14.64
C SER A 83 -7.96 4.57 14.90
N ARG A 84 -8.65 4.45 16.04
CA ARG A 84 -9.60 5.48 16.49
C ARG A 84 -8.95 6.86 16.72
N LEU A 85 -7.64 6.91 16.95
CA LEU A 85 -6.89 8.16 17.13
C LEU A 85 -6.78 8.98 15.84
N ILE A 86 -6.89 8.32 14.67
CA ILE A 86 -6.65 8.93 13.37
C ILE A 86 -7.97 9.39 12.73
N PRO A 87 -8.02 10.57 12.08
CA PRO A 87 -9.16 10.93 11.25
C PRO A 87 -9.31 9.97 10.06
N THR A 88 -10.52 9.49 9.79
CA THR A 88 -10.81 8.48 8.76
C THR A 88 -10.27 8.85 7.38
N LYS A 89 -10.35 10.14 7.01
CA LYS A 89 -9.78 10.63 5.75
C LYS A 89 -8.26 10.45 5.65
N VAL A 90 -7.55 10.55 6.78
CA VAL A 90 -6.10 10.35 6.83
C VAL A 90 -5.77 8.87 6.76
N SER A 91 -6.55 8.02 7.42
CA SER A 91 -6.44 6.56 7.30
C SER A 91 -6.61 6.10 5.86
N ALA A 92 -7.68 6.57 5.17
CA ALA A 92 -7.94 6.26 3.77
C ALA A 92 -6.81 6.76 2.85
N PHE A 93 -6.32 7.98 3.06
CA PHE A 93 -5.18 8.53 2.35
C PHE A 93 -3.92 7.67 2.54
N THR A 94 -3.60 7.33 3.80
CA THR A 94 -2.41 6.52 4.11
C THR A 94 -2.49 5.14 3.49
N TRP A 95 -3.68 4.52 3.52
CA TRP A 95 -3.91 3.25 2.83
C TRP A 95 -3.63 3.35 1.33
N GLN A 96 -4.08 4.43 0.66
CA GLN A 96 -3.77 4.69 -0.74
C GLN A 96 -2.27 4.95 -0.97
N ALA A 97 -1.60 5.68 -0.04
CA ALA A 97 -0.16 5.93 -0.10
C ALA A 97 0.65 4.63 -0.08
N LEU A 98 0.33 3.73 0.84
CA LEU A 98 1.01 2.43 0.95
C LEU A 98 0.77 1.50 -0.25
N GLN A 99 -0.31 1.69 -0.99
CA GLN A 99 -0.60 0.96 -2.22
C GLN A 99 -0.12 1.66 -3.49
N ASP A 100 0.64 2.74 -3.36
CA ASP A 100 1.09 3.55 -4.49
C ASP A 100 -0.06 4.05 -5.38
N ARG A 101 -1.21 4.39 -4.78
CA ARG A 101 -2.42 4.80 -5.52
C ARG A 101 -2.71 6.29 -5.47
N LEU A 102 -1.89 7.08 -4.78
CA LEU A 102 -2.06 8.53 -4.74
C LEU A 102 -1.81 9.16 -6.11
N PRO A 103 -2.49 10.29 -6.43
CA PRO A 103 -2.28 11.02 -7.67
C PRO A 103 -1.00 11.89 -7.60
N THR A 104 0.15 11.23 -7.43
CA THR A 104 1.46 11.84 -7.64
C THR A 104 1.68 12.06 -9.13
N LYS A 105 2.57 12.99 -9.51
CA LYS A 105 2.83 13.24 -10.94
C LYS A 105 3.28 11.99 -11.68
N ILE A 106 4.13 11.16 -11.06
CA ILE A 106 4.55 9.89 -11.66
C ILE A 106 3.38 8.90 -11.82
N ASN A 107 2.46 8.82 -10.87
CA ASN A 107 1.29 7.95 -10.99
C ASN A 107 0.27 8.48 -12.00
N LEU A 108 0.16 9.80 -12.15
CA LEU A 108 -0.64 10.41 -13.21
C LEU A 108 -0.02 10.16 -14.59
N PHE A 109 1.31 10.19 -14.70
CA PHE A 109 2.03 9.82 -15.91
C PHE A 109 1.81 8.34 -16.29
N ARG A 110 1.98 7.42 -15.32
CA ARG A 110 1.71 5.99 -15.52
C ARG A 110 0.28 5.67 -15.96
N ARG A 111 -0.67 6.54 -15.59
CA ARG A 111 -2.10 6.43 -15.99
C ARG A 111 -2.41 7.15 -17.29
N GLY A 112 -1.42 7.73 -17.97
CA GLY A 112 -1.61 8.47 -19.22
C GLY A 112 -2.31 9.83 -19.08
N ILE A 113 -2.50 10.34 -17.85
CA ILE A 113 -3.11 11.66 -17.60
C ILE A 113 -2.08 12.78 -17.87
N ILE A 114 -0.83 12.57 -17.51
CA ILE A 114 0.31 13.40 -17.89
C ILE A 114 1.03 12.64 -19.00
N THR A 115 1.22 13.29 -20.16
CA THR A 115 1.87 12.66 -21.32
C THR A 115 3.31 13.11 -21.51
N ASP A 116 3.67 14.29 -21.00
CA ASP A 116 5.02 14.84 -21.11
C ASP A 116 5.89 14.38 -19.93
N PRO A 117 6.98 13.59 -20.16
CA PRO A 117 7.90 13.15 -19.12
C PRO A 117 8.56 14.32 -18.37
N ASN A 118 8.77 15.47 -19.00
CA ASN A 118 9.40 16.64 -18.39
C ASN A 118 8.54 17.27 -17.29
N GLN A 119 7.24 16.99 -17.28
CA GLN A 119 6.33 17.47 -16.23
C GLN A 119 6.35 16.58 -14.97
N VAL A 120 7.03 15.42 -15.00
CA VAL A 120 7.09 14.46 -13.90
C VAL A 120 8.16 14.88 -12.88
N LEU A 121 8.03 16.10 -12.35
CA LEU A 121 8.90 16.63 -11.32
C LEU A 121 8.20 16.58 -9.95
N CYS A 122 8.98 16.35 -8.90
CA CYS A 122 8.45 16.39 -7.53
C CYS A 122 7.86 17.77 -7.22
N GLY A 123 6.61 17.81 -6.75
CA GLY A 123 5.96 19.07 -6.41
C GLY A 123 6.55 19.81 -5.22
N LEU A 124 7.44 19.19 -4.44
CA LEU A 124 8.13 19.83 -3.31
C LEU A 124 9.56 20.27 -3.66
N CYS A 125 10.42 19.37 -4.13
CA CYS A 125 11.82 19.68 -4.39
C CYS A 125 12.10 20.11 -5.83
N GLY A 126 11.21 19.86 -6.78
CA GLY A 126 11.41 20.16 -8.20
C GLY A 126 12.28 19.15 -8.95
N GLU A 127 12.80 18.11 -8.28
CA GLU A 127 13.65 17.10 -8.90
C GLU A 127 12.84 16.06 -9.66
N SER A 128 13.45 15.40 -10.66
CA SER A 128 12.85 14.30 -11.38
C SER A 128 12.57 13.11 -10.45
N THR A 129 11.45 12.44 -10.64
CA THR A 129 11.04 11.30 -9.80
C THR A 129 10.85 10.05 -10.64
N LYS A 130 11.38 8.92 -10.16
CA LYS A 130 11.19 7.60 -10.81
C LYS A 130 10.01 6.82 -10.23
N ASP A 131 9.64 7.11 -8.99
CA ASP A 131 8.54 6.44 -8.27
C ASP A 131 7.84 7.38 -7.28
N SER A 132 6.75 6.92 -6.69
CA SER A 132 5.98 7.68 -5.71
C SER A 132 6.64 7.72 -4.32
N ASN A 133 7.55 6.77 -4.01
CA ASN A 133 8.28 6.80 -2.74
C ASN A 133 9.16 8.04 -2.63
N HIS A 134 9.61 8.62 -3.77
CA HIS A 134 10.35 9.86 -3.74
C HIS A 134 9.65 10.92 -2.89
N LEU A 135 8.35 11.15 -3.09
CA LEU A 135 7.63 12.21 -2.37
C LEU A 135 7.70 12.04 -0.85
N PHE A 136 7.57 10.81 -0.34
CA PHE A 136 7.46 10.55 1.09
C PHE A 136 8.76 10.12 1.76
N ILE A 137 9.73 9.61 0.98
CA ILE A 137 10.95 9.01 1.53
C ILE A 137 12.22 9.71 1.02
N HIS A 138 12.33 9.96 -0.29
CA HIS A 138 13.58 10.40 -0.92
C HIS A 138 13.63 11.89 -1.26
N CYS A 139 12.51 12.60 -1.19
CA CYS A 139 12.49 14.05 -1.41
C CYS A 139 13.29 14.77 -0.32
N ARG A 140 14.25 15.61 -0.71
CA ARG A 140 15.09 16.37 0.24
C ARG A 140 14.31 17.15 1.30
N VAL A 141 13.18 17.76 0.91
CA VAL A 141 12.31 18.48 1.84
C VAL A 141 11.67 17.50 2.84
N THR A 142 11.16 16.39 2.35
CA THR A 142 10.53 15.38 3.19
C THR A 142 11.53 14.69 4.12
N CYS A 143 12.72 14.34 3.63
CA CYS A 143 13.80 13.80 4.45
C CYS A 143 14.16 14.74 5.61
N SER A 144 14.26 16.04 5.34
CA SER A 144 14.58 17.02 6.39
C SER A 144 13.49 17.10 7.46
N VAL A 145 12.20 17.04 7.08
CA VAL A 145 11.09 16.99 8.05
C VAL A 145 11.11 15.68 8.83
N TRP A 146 11.37 14.57 8.14
CA TRP A 146 11.42 13.25 8.77
C TRP A 146 12.54 13.15 9.82
N HIS A 147 13.74 13.62 9.49
CA HIS A 147 14.84 13.68 10.45
C HIS A 147 14.49 14.50 11.69
N LYS A 148 13.77 15.63 11.55
CA LYS A 148 13.27 16.37 12.71
C LYS A 148 12.28 15.56 13.55
N CYS A 149 11.41 14.78 12.94
CA CYS A 149 10.51 13.89 13.67
C CYS A 149 11.29 12.81 14.45
N LEU A 150 12.30 12.20 13.82
CA LEU A 150 13.16 11.20 14.47
C LEU A 150 13.96 11.81 15.64
N GLN A 151 14.58 12.98 15.44
CA GLN A 151 15.29 13.69 16.50
C GLN A 151 14.39 14.05 17.67
N TRP A 152 13.17 14.55 17.39
CA TRP A 152 12.18 14.88 18.39
C TRP A 152 11.78 13.68 19.24
N TRP A 153 11.73 12.49 18.65
CA TRP A 153 11.44 11.23 19.34
C TRP A 153 12.71 10.49 19.79
N ARG A 154 13.90 11.10 19.66
CA ARG A 154 15.19 10.52 20.02
C ARG A 154 15.42 9.13 19.39
N ILE A 155 15.00 8.97 18.13
CA ILE A 155 15.17 7.75 17.35
C ILE A 155 16.35 7.90 16.42
N ALA A 156 17.31 6.98 16.50
CA ALA A 156 18.39 6.84 15.54
C ALA A 156 18.13 5.61 14.68
N THR A 157 17.96 5.82 13.38
CA THR A 157 17.68 4.73 12.43
C THR A 157 18.09 5.12 11.01
N VAL A 158 18.21 4.11 10.15
CA VAL A 158 18.41 4.28 8.72
C VAL A 158 17.05 4.45 8.04
N THR A 159 16.94 5.38 7.10
CA THR A 159 15.71 5.57 6.33
C THR A 159 15.55 4.43 5.33
N PRO A 160 14.46 3.65 5.39
CA PRO A 160 14.16 2.59 4.44
C PRO A 160 13.82 3.14 3.04
N ASN A 161 13.75 2.25 2.05
CA ASN A 161 13.52 2.64 0.65
C ASN A 161 12.06 2.92 0.32
N THR A 162 11.12 2.35 1.06
CA THR A 162 9.69 2.47 0.78
C THR A 162 8.90 3.05 1.95
N CYS A 163 7.77 3.68 1.62
CA CYS A 163 6.84 4.21 2.60
C CYS A 163 6.31 3.10 3.54
N GLN A 164 6.12 1.89 3.01
CA GLN A 164 5.70 0.75 3.80
C GLN A 164 6.78 0.30 4.79
N GLU A 165 8.01 0.13 4.35
CA GLU A 165 9.14 -0.27 5.21
C GLU A 165 9.38 0.73 6.34
N THR A 166 9.19 2.05 6.09
CA THR A 166 9.26 3.05 7.16
C THR A 166 8.21 2.82 8.23
N PHE A 167 7.00 2.40 7.87
CA PHE A 167 5.96 2.08 8.84
C PHE A 167 6.25 0.76 9.58
N GLU A 168 6.74 -0.25 8.88
CA GLU A 168 7.10 -1.56 9.44
C GLU A 168 8.25 -1.46 10.44
N GLN A 169 9.28 -0.70 10.11
CA GLN A 169 10.47 -0.50 10.95
C GLN A 169 10.11 0.03 12.35
N HIS A 170 9.08 0.85 12.47
CA HIS A 170 8.71 1.48 13.74
C HIS A 170 8.15 0.51 14.77
N GLN A 171 7.77 -0.71 14.39
CA GLN A 171 7.24 -1.68 15.34
C GLN A 171 8.25 -2.09 16.40
N SER A 172 9.52 -2.15 16.02
CA SER A 172 10.61 -2.58 16.91
C SER A 172 11.10 -1.50 17.87
N PHE A 173 10.77 -0.21 17.62
CA PHE A 173 11.34 0.89 18.41
C PHE A 173 10.76 1.01 19.81
N PHE A 174 9.51 0.63 20.02
CA PHE A 174 8.82 0.87 21.29
C PHE A 174 8.18 -0.40 21.85
N LYS A 175 8.51 -0.72 23.11
CA LYS A 175 7.89 -1.82 23.85
C LYS A 175 6.45 -1.48 24.27
N GLU A 176 6.23 -0.25 24.71
CA GLU A 176 4.93 0.21 25.23
C GLU A 176 3.92 0.48 24.12
N SER A 177 2.72 -0.09 24.24
CA SER A 177 1.67 0.03 23.23
C SER A 177 1.16 1.48 23.06
N SER A 178 1.11 2.27 24.15
CA SER A 178 0.70 3.67 24.12
C SER A 178 1.69 4.54 23.35
N VAL A 179 2.99 4.35 23.58
CA VAL A 179 4.07 5.06 22.89
C VAL A 179 4.08 4.68 21.41
N ARG A 180 3.94 3.39 21.11
CA ARG A 180 3.85 2.91 19.72
C ARG A 180 2.65 3.49 18.99
N ALA A 181 1.47 3.51 19.62
CA ALA A 181 0.28 4.12 19.04
C ALA A 181 0.46 5.63 18.81
N GLY A 182 1.12 6.34 19.72
CA GLY A 182 1.46 7.75 19.54
C GLY A 182 2.42 7.98 18.38
N TRP A 183 3.43 7.12 18.22
CA TRP A 183 4.33 7.18 17.06
C TRP A 183 3.59 6.93 15.74
N ASP A 184 2.64 5.99 15.69
CA ASP A 184 1.78 5.80 14.52
C ASP A 184 1.04 7.08 14.14
N VAL A 185 0.50 7.78 15.15
CA VAL A 185 -0.18 9.07 14.93
C VAL A 185 0.79 10.10 14.33
N VAL A 186 2.03 10.20 14.84
CA VAL A 186 3.06 11.11 14.31
C VAL A 186 3.41 10.74 12.86
N TRP A 187 3.62 9.47 12.57
CA TRP A 187 3.93 9.03 11.21
C TRP A 187 2.80 9.36 10.21
N LEU A 188 1.53 9.11 10.59
CA LEU A 188 0.40 9.45 9.75
C LEU A 188 0.23 10.97 9.61
N ALA A 189 0.47 11.73 10.69
CA ALA A 189 0.46 13.20 10.65
C ALA A 189 1.56 13.75 9.74
N PHE A 190 2.74 13.13 9.75
CA PHE A 190 3.84 13.44 8.86
C PHE A 190 3.44 13.22 7.39
N LEU A 191 3.00 12.03 7.00
CA LEU A 191 2.58 11.75 5.61
C LEU A 191 1.50 12.72 5.13
N TRP A 192 0.50 12.96 5.96
CA TRP A 192 -0.59 13.90 5.64
C TRP A 192 -0.08 15.33 5.49
N SER A 193 0.86 15.76 6.33
CA SER A 193 1.42 17.11 6.25
C SER A 193 2.27 17.33 5.00
N ILE A 194 3.07 16.34 4.62
CA ILE A 194 3.83 16.36 3.35
C ILE A 194 2.87 16.45 2.15
N TRP A 195 1.82 15.64 2.15
CA TRP A 195 0.82 15.67 1.07
C TRP A 195 0.12 17.03 0.96
N MET A 196 -0.26 17.61 2.09
CA MET A 196 -0.90 18.93 2.12
C MET A 196 0.05 20.07 1.70
N ALA A 197 1.32 20.01 2.11
CA ALA A 197 2.34 20.96 1.68
C ALA A 197 2.59 20.86 0.16
N ARG A 198 2.72 19.64 -0.36
CA ARG A 198 2.82 19.41 -1.82
C ARG A 198 1.62 19.98 -2.58
N ASN A 199 0.42 19.73 -2.09
CA ASN A 199 -0.79 20.24 -2.74
C ASN A 199 -0.90 21.76 -2.63
N GLY A 200 -0.52 22.34 -1.49
CA GLY A 200 -0.45 23.79 -1.33
C GLY A 200 0.50 24.43 -2.33
N LYS A 201 1.67 23.84 -2.54
CA LYS A 201 2.64 24.33 -3.53
C LYS A 201 2.13 24.24 -4.96
N ILE A 202 1.51 23.10 -5.34
CA ILE A 202 1.04 22.89 -6.73
C ILE A 202 -0.20 23.72 -7.06
N PHE A 203 -1.19 23.78 -6.16
CA PHE A 203 -2.51 24.35 -6.48
C PHE A 203 -2.72 25.76 -5.96
N ARG A 204 -1.91 26.22 -4.99
CA ARG A 204 -2.07 27.52 -4.33
C ARG A 204 -0.80 28.37 -4.36
N ASN A 205 0.27 27.88 -4.99
CA ASN A 205 1.59 28.49 -5.00
C ASN A 205 2.12 28.83 -3.58
N SER A 206 1.71 28.02 -2.57
CA SER A 206 2.13 28.23 -1.18
C SER A 206 3.52 27.65 -0.97
N GLU A 207 4.42 28.41 -0.37
CA GLU A 207 5.71 27.90 0.05
C GLU A 207 5.66 27.49 1.53
N TYR A 208 6.33 26.39 1.84
CA TYR A 208 6.42 25.87 3.19
C TYR A 208 7.89 25.59 3.53
N GLU A 209 8.36 26.23 4.57
CA GLU A 209 9.63 25.88 5.17
C GLU A 209 9.56 24.54 5.92
N VAL A 210 10.69 23.83 5.97
CA VAL A 210 10.83 22.54 6.66
C VAL A 210 10.37 22.64 8.13
N ASN A 211 10.76 23.69 8.83
CA ASN A 211 10.37 23.91 10.22
C ASN A 211 8.85 24.04 10.36
N ARG A 212 8.22 24.79 9.46
CA ARG A 212 6.76 24.98 9.49
C ARG A 212 6.01 23.68 9.24
N ILE A 213 6.48 22.84 8.30
CA ILE A 213 5.87 21.53 8.09
C ILE A 213 6.00 20.65 9.35
N PHE A 214 7.17 20.66 9.99
CA PHE A 214 7.43 19.91 11.22
C PHE A 214 6.51 20.36 12.37
N GLU A 215 6.37 21.67 12.61
CA GLU A 215 5.41 22.21 13.60
C GLU A 215 3.98 21.76 13.33
N ILE A 216 3.57 21.72 12.05
CA ILE A 216 2.24 21.24 11.67
C ILE A 216 2.10 19.73 11.98
N VAL A 217 3.14 18.92 11.81
CA VAL A 217 3.15 17.50 12.21
C VAL A 217 2.91 17.38 13.73
N GLN A 218 3.69 18.12 14.53
CA GLN A 218 3.56 18.11 15.98
C GLN A 218 2.16 18.51 16.44
N LEU A 219 1.62 19.60 15.90
CA LEU A 219 0.29 20.11 16.22
C LEU A 219 -0.81 19.13 15.83
N ARG A 220 -0.74 18.54 14.66
CA ARG A 220 -1.71 17.53 14.21
C ARG A 220 -1.70 16.29 15.09
N ALA A 221 -0.52 15.76 15.37
CA ALA A 221 -0.39 14.60 16.25
C ALA A 221 -0.95 14.89 17.65
N PHE A 222 -0.61 16.05 18.23
CA PHE A 222 -1.17 16.49 19.50
C PHE A 222 -2.70 16.53 19.47
N ASN A 223 -3.27 17.24 18.50
CA ASN A 223 -4.73 17.42 18.40
C ASN A 223 -5.45 16.08 18.20
N TRP A 224 -4.89 15.16 17.42
CA TRP A 224 -5.53 13.86 17.21
C TRP A 224 -5.49 12.98 18.45
N ILE A 225 -4.37 12.98 19.18
CA ILE A 225 -4.26 12.25 20.45
C ILE A 225 -5.18 12.86 21.51
N LYS A 226 -5.12 14.17 21.72
CA LYS A 226 -5.93 14.85 22.74
C LYS A 226 -7.43 14.81 22.44
N GLY A 227 -7.82 14.92 21.18
CA GLY A 227 -9.23 14.94 20.78
C GLY A 227 -9.93 13.58 20.84
N LYS A 228 -9.18 12.47 20.87
CA LYS A 228 -9.78 11.14 20.77
C LYS A 228 -9.32 10.13 21.83
N ALA A 229 -8.30 10.46 22.60
CA ALA A 229 -7.80 9.59 23.65
C ALA A 229 -8.06 10.21 25.03
N ASN A 230 -8.94 9.57 25.80
CA ASN A 230 -9.18 9.94 27.19
C ASN A 230 -7.97 9.57 28.07
N GLY A 231 -7.71 10.37 29.12
CA GLY A 231 -6.72 10.06 30.15
C GLY A 231 -5.31 10.62 29.92
N TYR A 232 -5.09 11.45 28.90
CA TYR A 232 -3.83 12.20 28.74
C TYR A 232 -3.97 13.63 29.27
N SER A 233 -3.07 14.03 30.20
CA SER A 233 -3.11 15.35 30.87
C SER A 233 -2.04 16.33 30.42
N PHE A 234 -1.18 15.95 29.44
CA PHE A 234 -0.10 16.81 28.96
C PHE A 234 -0.62 17.98 28.12
N ASN A 235 0.11 19.11 28.15
CA ASN A 235 -0.13 20.28 27.31
C ASN A 235 0.73 20.26 26.03
N MET A 236 0.55 21.26 25.16
CA MET A 236 1.29 21.34 23.89
C MET A 236 2.80 21.55 24.09
N TYR A 237 3.20 22.32 25.12
CA TYR A 237 4.60 22.56 25.41
C TYR A 237 5.31 21.27 25.85
N GLU A 238 4.71 20.52 26.78
CA GLU A 238 5.23 19.22 27.21
C GLU A 238 5.32 18.23 26.04
N TRP A 239 4.31 18.21 25.16
CA TRP A 239 4.30 17.40 23.95
C TRP A 239 5.46 17.72 23.01
N MET A 240 5.74 19.01 22.79
CA MET A 240 6.84 19.44 21.93
C MET A 240 8.20 19.06 22.50
N LEU A 241 8.37 19.05 23.82
CA LEU A 241 9.62 18.70 24.49
C LEU A 241 9.86 17.19 24.59
N GLU A 242 8.87 16.44 25.12
CA GLU A 242 9.04 15.05 25.52
C GLU A 242 7.81 14.20 25.16
N PRO A 243 7.57 13.93 23.88
CA PRO A 243 6.35 13.22 23.45
C PRO A 243 6.22 11.82 24.04
N MET A 244 7.34 11.11 24.22
CA MET A 244 7.32 9.76 24.81
C MET A 244 6.87 9.78 26.27
N LEU A 245 7.33 10.75 27.07
CA LEU A 245 6.92 10.88 28.47
C LEU A 245 5.44 11.20 28.58
N CYS A 246 4.92 12.09 27.73
CA CYS A 246 3.50 12.40 27.65
C CYS A 246 2.62 11.14 27.45
N LEU A 247 3.09 10.19 26.63
CA LEU A 247 2.34 8.97 26.31
C LEU A 247 2.48 7.87 27.36
N LYS A 248 3.59 7.87 28.11
CA LYS A 248 3.81 6.96 29.26
C LYS A 248 2.99 7.37 30.46
N ALA A 249 2.80 8.66 30.66
CA ALA A 249 2.05 9.25 31.79
C ALA A 249 0.52 9.09 31.70
N LYS A 250 0.02 8.13 30.90
CA LYS A 250 -1.42 7.86 30.85
C LYS A 250 -1.94 7.47 32.23
N ARG A 251 -2.86 8.25 32.80
CA ARG A 251 -3.53 7.89 34.05
C ARG A 251 -4.23 6.53 33.87
N LYS A 252 -3.90 5.56 34.72
CA LYS A 252 -4.70 4.35 34.88
C LYS A 252 -6.02 4.80 35.53
N ASN A 253 -7.12 4.76 34.80
CA ASN A 253 -8.46 4.78 35.40
C ASN A 253 -8.75 3.41 35.95
#